data_ad5f26f47c0a565242651be0d6951747
#
_entry.id   ad5f26f47c0a565242651be0d6951747
#
_cell.length_a   1.000
_cell.length_b   1.000
_cell.length_c   1.000
_cell.angle_alpha   90.00
_cell.angle_beta   90.00
_cell.angle_gamma   90.00
#
_symmetry.space_group_name_H-M   'P 1'
#
loop_
_entity.id
_entity.type
_entity.pdbx_description
1 polymer ?
#
loop_
_entity_poly.entity_id
_entity_poly.type
_entity_poly.pdbx_seq_one_letter_code
_entity_poly.pdbx_strand_id
1 'polypeptide(L)'
;MDYATGEAVDLSQLKAGGRVMAWYDAVMESYPGQAAPHCLMLLPPVEDQSGEQTQLEQPDEAAELADGTALSIVLEGDMVLPMKGSYENGAAMMPVAAAAQALGYEVTYTPGKDGAPALVTVESETFRVNLTIGQEQITGVTKIEGAAGMTSPMKYGAAPRIEAPGTTWAPAQLFEMLGRTVTLEGDTLSIQ
;
A
#
# COMPACT_ATOMS: atom_id res chain seq x y z
N MET A 1 -21.46 -4.18 21.48
CA MET A 1 -21.93 -5.57 21.52
C MET A 1 -20.71 -6.48 21.59
N ASP A 2 -20.72 -7.47 22.43
CA ASP A 2 -19.69 -8.51 22.49
C ASP A 2 -19.96 -9.58 21.41
N TYR A 3 -18.97 -9.96 20.64
CA TYR A 3 -19.14 -10.93 19.55
C TYR A 3 -19.49 -12.35 20.06
N ALA A 4 -18.96 -12.73 21.20
CA ALA A 4 -19.14 -14.09 21.74
C ALA A 4 -20.47 -14.26 22.50
N THR A 5 -20.95 -13.20 23.18
CA THR A 5 -22.14 -13.27 24.04
C THR A 5 -23.36 -12.56 23.45
N GLY A 6 -23.17 -11.66 22.47
CA GLY A 6 -24.24 -10.83 21.91
C GLY A 6 -24.75 -9.74 22.86
N GLU A 7 -24.15 -9.57 24.04
CA GLU A 7 -24.57 -8.59 25.04
C GLU A 7 -24.07 -7.18 24.73
N ALA A 8 -24.78 -6.18 25.24
CA ALA A 8 -24.33 -4.78 25.14
C ALA A 8 -23.08 -4.58 26.00
N VAL A 9 -22.03 -4.01 25.39
CA VAL A 9 -20.76 -3.72 26.09
C VAL A 9 -20.68 -2.23 26.41
N ASP A 10 -20.25 -1.91 27.61
CA ASP A 10 -19.93 -0.54 28.01
C ASP A 10 -18.64 -0.08 27.29
N LEU A 11 -18.72 1.05 26.60
CA LEU A 11 -17.57 1.63 25.88
C LEU A 11 -16.38 1.96 26.81
N SER A 12 -16.63 2.14 28.11
CA SER A 12 -15.57 2.34 29.10
C SER A 12 -14.65 1.12 29.27
N GLN A 13 -15.07 -0.05 28.79
CA GLN A 13 -14.29 -1.29 28.83
C GLN A 13 -13.33 -1.43 27.65
N LEU A 14 -13.43 -0.55 26.66
CA LEU A 14 -12.50 -0.52 25.54
C LEU A 14 -11.10 -0.14 26.05
N LYS A 15 -10.13 -0.99 25.79
CA LYS A 15 -8.71 -0.74 26.12
C LYS A 15 -7.92 -0.53 24.83
N ALA A 16 -6.86 0.25 24.91
CA ALA A 16 -5.91 0.38 23.82
C ALA A 16 -5.36 -1.02 23.46
N GLY A 17 -5.33 -1.33 22.14
CA GLY A 17 -4.95 -2.65 21.63
C GLY A 17 -6.10 -3.66 21.54
N GLY A 18 -7.30 -3.34 22.05
CA GLY A 18 -8.48 -4.18 21.85
C GLY A 18 -8.94 -4.15 20.38
N ARG A 19 -9.38 -5.31 19.87
CA ARG A 19 -9.93 -5.43 18.52
C ARG A 19 -11.42 -5.11 18.51
N VAL A 20 -11.83 -4.24 17.61
CA VAL A 20 -13.23 -3.88 17.43
C VAL A 20 -13.61 -3.92 15.95
N MET A 21 -14.86 -4.25 15.67
CA MET A 21 -15.48 -4.04 14.37
C MET A 21 -16.51 -2.91 14.50
N ALA A 22 -16.43 -1.93 13.62
CA ALA A 22 -17.31 -0.77 13.66
C ALA A 22 -18.08 -0.64 12.34
N TRP A 23 -19.38 -0.33 12.43
CA TRP A 23 -20.23 0.02 11.30
C TRP A 23 -20.55 1.50 11.35
N TYR A 24 -20.34 2.21 10.26
CA TYR A 24 -20.63 3.63 10.11
C TYR A 24 -21.06 3.94 8.67
N ASP A 25 -21.90 4.95 8.47
CA ASP A 25 -22.37 5.35 7.15
C ASP A 25 -21.41 6.29 6.45
N ALA A 26 -20.71 7.13 7.21
CA ALA A 26 -19.81 8.12 6.67
C ALA A 26 -18.62 8.37 7.59
N VAL A 27 -17.49 8.65 7.00
CA VAL A 27 -16.30 9.18 7.67
C VAL A 27 -16.17 10.64 7.28
N MET A 28 -16.03 11.53 8.26
CA MET A 28 -15.73 12.92 7.98
C MET A 28 -14.25 13.05 7.63
N GLU A 29 -13.97 13.67 6.49
CA GLU A 29 -12.60 13.98 6.05
C GLU A 29 -12.04 15.12 6.89
N SER A 30 -11.63 14.82 8.11
CA SER A 30 -10.93 15.73 9.01
C SER A 30 -9.59 15.11 9.42
N TYR A 31 -8.67 15.93 9.89
CA TYR A 31 -7.44 15.41 10.49
C TYR A 31 -7.41 15.71 11.99
N PRO A 32 -7.45 14.69 12.88
CA PRO A 32 -7.66 13.26 12.57
C PRO A 32 -9.05 12.97 12.00
N GLY A 33 -9.17 11.93 11.16
CA GLY A 33 -10.45 11.48 10.62
C GLY A 33 -11.45 11.14 11.73
N GLN A 34 -12.72 11.53 11.57
CA GLN A 34 -13.78 11.29 12.53
C GLN A 34 -14.89 10.45 11.89
N ALA A 35 -15.37 9.46 12.62
CA ALA A 35 -16.50 8.65 12.23
C ALA A 35 -17.43 8.47 13.44
N ALA A 36 -18.73 8.49 13.21
CA ALA A 36 -19.73 8.14 14.22
C ALA A 36 -20.26 6.74 13.91
N PRO A 37 -19.76 5.70 14.59
CA PRO A 37 -20.25 4.35 14.36
C PRO A 37 -21.64 4.19 14.96
N HIS A 38 -22.56 3.51 14.25
CA HIS A 38 -23.85 3.12 14.83
C HIS A 38 -23.76 1.82 15.60
N CYS A 39 -22.76 1.00 15.33
CA CYS A 39 -22.54 -0.24 16.03
C CYS A 39 -21.05 -0.48 16.22
N LEU A 40 -20.69 -0.90 17.42
CA LEU A 40 -19.35 -1.39 17.76
C LEU A 40 -19.49 -2.80 18.30
N MET A 41 -18.68 -3.71 17.79
CA MET A 41 -18.60 -5.08 18.27
C MET A 41 -17.18 -5.34 18.77
N LEU A 42 -17.04 -5.79 20.01
CA LEU A 42 -15.78 -6.28 20.53
C LEU A 42 -15.49 -7.65 19.96
N LEU A 43 -14.32 -7.82 19.39
CA LEU A 43 -13.85 -9.11 18.91
C LEU A 43 -13.03 -9.80 19.98
N PRO A 44 -13.12 -11.14 20.09
CA PRO A 44 -12.27 -11.87 21.01
C PRO A 44 -10.79 -11.65 20.67
N PRO A 45 -9.89 -11.74 21.67
CA PRO A 45 -8.47 -11.84 21.40
C PRO A 45 -8.22 -12.98 20.42
N VAL A 46 -7.24 -12.86 19.56
CA VAL A 46 -6.78 -14.01 18.76
C VAL A 46 -6.11 -14.95 19.74
N GLU A 47 -6.75 -16.06 20.07
CA GLU A 47 -6.07 -17.15 20.78
C GLU A 47 -5.15 -17.80 19.75
N ASP A 48 -3.86 -17.47 19.84
CA ASP A 48 -2.84 -18.25 19.17
C ASP A 48 -2.86 -19.67 19.76
N GLN A 49 -3.15 -20.66 18.94
CA GLN A 49 -3.13 -22.08 19.34
C GLN A 49 -1.71 -22.63 19.50
N SER A 50 -0.75 -21.78 19.75
CA SER A 50 0.58 -22.15 20.23
C SER A 50 0.76 -21.52 21.62
N GLY A 51 0.65 -22.35 22.66
CA GLY A 51 0.76 -21.95 24.05
C GLY A 51 2.15 -21.42 24.42
N GLU A 52 2.44 -20.22 24.00
CA GLU A 52 3.49 -19.38 24.54
C GLU A 52 2.94 -17.97 24.67
N GLN A 53 2.91 -17.47 25.88
CA GLN A 53 2.67 -16.06 26.15
C GLN A 53 3.79 -15.27 25.50
N THR A 54 3.64 -14.98 24.21
CA THR A 54 4.46 -13.97 23.59
C THR A 54 3.93 -12.63 24.11
N GLN A 55 4.68 -12.01 25.04
CA GLN A 55 4.67 -10.55 25.16
C GLN A 55 4.42 -10.01 23.75
N LEU A 56 3.54 -9.01 23.63
CA LEU A 56 3.50 -8.15 22.44
C LEU A 56 4.93 -7.65 22.25
N GLU A 57 5.74 -8.44 21.58
CA GLU A 57 6.92 -7.92 20.91
C GLU A 57 6.34 -6.82 20.03
N GLN A 58 6.71 -5.60 20.33
CA GLN A 58 6.75 -4.53 19.36
C GLN A 58 7.23 -5.22 18.07
N PRO A 59 6.57 -4.97 16.91
CA PRO A 59 7.06 -5.56 15.68
C PRO A 59 8.56 -5.37 15.72
N ASP A 60 9.28 -6.50 15.70
CA ASP A 60 10.72 -6.57 15.69
C ASP A 60 11.15 -5.36 14.89
N GLU A 61 11.96 -4.51 15.49
CA GLU A 61 12.50 -3.33 14.85
C GLU A 61 13.07 -3.86 13.54
N ALA A 62 12.22 -3.89 12.50
CA ALA A 62 12.60 -4.37 11.17
C ALA A 62 13.78 -3.51 10.87
N ALA A 63 14.98 -4.09 10.92
CA ALA A 63 16.25 -3.37 10.90
C ALA A 63 16.08 -2.31 9.83
N GLU A 64 15.96 -1.03 10.22
CA GLU A 64 15.64 0.07 9.31
C GLU A 64 16.65 -0.05 8.18
N LEU A 65 16.14 -0.40 6.99
CA LEU A 65 17.03 -0.52 5.84
C LEU A 65 17.65 0.85 5.60
N ALA A 66 18.96 0.86 5.46
CA ALA A 66 19.66 2.10 5.14
C ALA A 66 19.26 2.57 3.73
N ASP A 67 19.12 3.88 3.57
CA ASP A 67 18.89 4.47 2.25
C ASP A 67 20.00 4.02 1.27
N GLY A 68 19.57 3.65 0.07
CA GLY A 68 20.45 3.09 -0.96
C GLY A 68 20.63 1.57 -0.88
N THR A 69 20.01 0.86 0.08
CA THR A 69 20.03 -0.59 0.11
C THR A 69 19.42 -1.16 -1.16
N ALA A 70 20.17 -2.02 -1.86
CA ALA A 70 19.69 -2.67 -3.06
C ALA A 70 18.69 -3.79 -2.70
N LEU A 71 17.49 -3.75 -3.31
CA LEU A 71 16.42 -4.71 -3.05
C LEU A 71 16.35 -5.76 -4.17
N SER A 72 16.27 -7.02 -3.79
CA SER A 72 15.91 -8.10 -4.71
C SER A 72 14.39 -8.08 -4.91
N ILE A 73 13.93 -8.09 -6.17
CA ILE A 73 12.50 -7.99 -6.47
C ILE A 73 12.00 -9.37 -6.91
N VAL A 74 11.02 -9.89 -6.17
CA VAL A 74 10.37 -11.17 -6.44
C VAL A 74 8.91 -10.88 -6.77
N LEU A 75 8.45 -11.35 -7.91
CA LEU A 75 7.07 -11.23 -8.37
C LEU A 75 6.32 -12.54 -8.18
N GLU A 76 5.02 -12.51 -8.43
CA GLU A 76 4.14 -13.68 -8.40
C GLU A 76 4.78 -14.90 -9.13
N GLY A 77 4.70 -16.10 -8.51
CA GLY A 77 5.30 -17.32 -9.06
C GLY A 77 6.82 -17.39 -8.90
N ASP A 78 7.39 -16.72 -7.90
CA ASP A 78 8.83 -16.69 -7.59
C ASP A 78 9.71 -16.12 -8.72
N MET A 79 9.13 -15.29 -9.57
CA MET A 79 9.87 -14.65 -10.66
C MET A 79 10.76 -13.52 -10.11
N VAL A 80 12.06 -13.69 -10.21
CA VAL A 80 13.04 -12.68 -9.79
C VAL A 80 13.31 -11.72 -10.95
N LEU A 81 13.12 -10.42 -10.73
CA LEU A 81 13.48 -9.41 -11.72
C LEU A 81 15.02 -9.26 -11.79
N PRO A 82 15.58 -9.13 -13.02
CA PRO A 82 17.02 -8.93 -13.19
C PRO A 82 17.50 -7.57 -12.67
N MET A 83 16.64 -6.56 -12.66
CA MET A 83 16.92 -5.25 -12.07
C MET A 83 16.54 -5.24 -10.60
N LYS A 84 17.44 -4.76 -9.77
CA LYS A 84 17.20 -4.57 -8.34
C LYS A 84 16.43 -3.30 -8.07
N GLY A 85 15.68 -3.28 -6.97
CA GLY A 85 15.11 -2.08 -6.39
C GLY A 85 16.14 -1.33 -5.52
N SER A 86 15.71 -0.25 -4.90
CA SER A 86 16.47 0.54 -3.93
C SER A 86 15.56 0.98 -2.79
N TYR A 87 16.04 0.90 -1.56
CA TYR A 87 15.31 1.48 -0.43
C TYR A 87 15.69 2.95 -0.27
N GLU A 88 14.71 3.87 -0.24
CA GLU A 88 14.94 5.31 -0.21
C GLU A 88 13.84 6.02 0.57
N ASN A 89 14.21 6.80 1.58
CA ASN A 89 13.29 7.61 2.38
C ASN A 89 12.08 6.82 2.90
N GLY A 90 12.26 5.60 3.34
CA GLY A 90 11.16 4.75 3.82
C GLY A 90 10.38 4.03 2.71
N ALA A 91 10.73 4.19 1.45
CA ALA A 91 10.06 3.58 0.31
C ALA A 91 10.93 2.54 -0.39
N ALA A 92 10.33 1.41 -0.77
CA ALA A 92 10.95 0.46 -1.67
C ALA A 92 10.76 0.91 -3.12
N MET A 93 11.77 1.56 -3.70
CA MET A 93 11.77 2.04 -5.08
C MET A 93 12.12 0.92 -6.04
N MET A 94 11.42 0.84 -7.16
CA MET A 94 11.62 -0.23 -8.13
C MET A 94 11.41 0.23 -9.59
N PRO A 95 11.98 -0.51 -10.57
CA PRO A 95 11.75 -0.26 -11.99
C PRO A 95 10.32 -0.68 -12.38
N VAL A 96 9.41 0.29 -12.45
CA VAL A 96 7.96 0.06 -12.59
C VAL A 96 7.59 -0.69 -13.85
N ALA A 97 8.15 -0.27 -15.00
CA ALA A 97 7.76 -0.85 -16.30
C ALA A 97 8.09 -2.34 -16.39
N ALA A 98 9.27 -2.74 -15.86
CA ALA A 98 9.68 -4.14 -15.89
C ALA A 98 8.77 -5.02 -15.03
N ALA A 99 8.43 -4.56 -13.82
CA ALA A 99 7.54 -5.29 -12.92
C ALA A 99 6.10 -5.32 -13.45
N ALA A 100 5.58 -4.18 -13.88
CA ALA A 100 4.23 -4.08 -14.41
C ALA A 100 4.01 -5.00 -15.63
N GLN A 101 4.94 -5.01 -16.57
CA GLN A 101 4.88 -5.89 -17.75
C GLN A 101 4.95 -7.37 -17.37
N ALA A 102 5.83 -7.73 -16.43
CA ALA A 102 5.94 -9.11 -15.94
C ALA A 102 4.66 -9.58 -15.23
N LEU A 103 3.93 -8.67 -14.57
CA LEU A 103 2.63 -8.91 -13.94
C LEU A 103 1.43 -8.77 -14.89
N GLY A 104 1.66 -8.49 -16.18
CA GLY A 104 0.60 -8.38 -17.19
C GLY A 104 -0.13 -7.05 -17.23
N TYR A 105 0.43 -6.00 -16.62
CA TYR A 105 -0.13 -4.65 -16.68
C TYR A 105 0.39 -3.86 -17.87
N GLU A 106 -0.42 -2.95 -18.38
CA GLU A 106 -0.03 -1.98 -19.41
C GLU A 106 0.64 -0.77 -18.78
N VAL A 107 1.73 -0.30 -19.38
CA VAL A 107 2.45 0.90 -18.92
C VAL A 107 2.52 1.90 -20.06
N THR A 108 2.02 3.12 -19.82
CA THR A 108 2.04 4.23 -20.78
C THR A 108 2.83 5.40 -20.21
N TYR A 109 3.72 5.96 -21.02
CA TYR A 109 4.47 7.18 -20.73
C TYR A 109 3.93 8.36 -21.53
N THR A 110 3.58 9.44 -20.85
CA THR A 110 3.19 10.71 -21.46
C THR A 110 4.25 11.77 -21.09
N PRO A 111 4.99 12.28 -22.08
CA PRO A 111 6.01 13.30 -21.80
C PRO A 111 5.39 14.59 -21.27
N GLY A 112 6.10 15.26 -20.37
CA GLY A 112 5.70 16.57 -19.89
C GLY A 112 5.67 17.60 -21.02
N LYS A 113 4.75 18.53 -20.92
CA LYS A 113 4.58 19.60 -21.92
C LYS A 113 4.19 20.92 -21.26
N ASP A 114 4.69 22.02 -21.80
CA ASP A 114 4.32 23.39 -21.36
C ASP A 114 4.46 23.62 -19.84
N GLY A 115 5.52 23.04 -19.24
CA GLY A 115 5.78 23.14 -17.80
C GLY A 115 5.04 22.09 -16.95
N ALA A 116 4.13 21.30 -17.53
CA ALA A 116 3.53 20.16 -16.84
C ALA A 116 4.54 18.99 -16.72
N PRO A 117 4.59 18.28 -15.59
CA PRO A 117 5.48 17.15 -15.42
C PRO A 117 5.06 15.96 -16.33
N ALA A 118 5.99 15.06 -16.57
CA ALA A 118 5.69 13.81 -17.25
C ALA A 118 4.80 12.91 -16.38
N LEU A 119 3.98 12.10 -17.03
CA LEU A 119 3.06 11.16 -16.40
C LEU A 119 3.39 9.74 -16.87
N VAL A 120 3.44 8.81 -15.91
CA VAL A 120 3.45 7.38 -16.19
C VAL A 120 2.17 6.77 -15.65
N THR A 121 1.50 5.96 -16.45
CA THR A 121 0.31 5.23 -16.00
C THR A 121 0.58 3.73 -16.02
N VAL A 122 0.11 3.03 -14.98
CA VAL A 122 0.10 1.57 -14.90
C VAL A 122 -1.34 1.12 -14.84
N GLU A 123 -1.75 0.27 -15.77
CA GLU A 123 -3.16 -0.08 -15.93
C GLU A 123 -3.40 -1.60 -15.87
N SER A 124 -4.40 -1.98 -15.07
CA SER A 124 -5.10 -3.25 -15.18
C SER A 124 -6.35 -3.11 -16.06
N GLU A 125 -7.13 -4.17 -16.19
CA GLU A 125 -8.43 -4.11 -16.88
C GLU A 125 -9.40 -3.14 -16.19
N THR A 126 -9.36 -3.06 -14.87
CA THR A 126 -10.37 -2.35 -14.06
C THR A 126 -9.85 -1.09 -13.38
N PHE A 127 -8.55 -0.88 -13.31
CA PHE A 127 -7.95 0.21 -12.55
C PHE A 127 -6.71 0.80 -13.23
N ARG A 128 -6.50 2.09 -13.03
CA ARG A 128 -5.35 2.86 -13.52
C ARG A 128 -4.66 3.55 -12.35
N VAL A 129 -3.35 3.41 -12.25
CA VAL A 129 -2.50 4.16 -11.32
C VAL A 129 -1.73 5.23 -12.08
N ASN A 130 -1.75 6.46 -11.59
CA ASN A 130 -1.09 7.61 -12.19
C ASN A 130 0.12 8.02 -11.35
N LEU A 131 1.28 8.09 -11.97
CA LEU A 131 2.56 8.47 -11.39
C LEU A 131 3.01 9.77 -12.04
N THR A 132 2.92 10.88 -11.33
CA THR A 132 3.43 12.17 -11.80
C THR A 132 4.91 12.26 -11.45
N ILE A 133 5.77 12.38 -12.45
CA ILE A 133 7.22 12.40 -12.24
C ILE A 133 7.63 13.62 -11.42
N GLY A 134 8.39 13.37 -10.34
CA GLY A 134 8.86 14.38 -9.40
C GLY A 134 7.83 14.77 -8.33
N GLN A 135 6.68 14.12 -8.26
CA GLN A 135 5.66 14.34 -7.22
C GLN A 135 5.43 13.06 -6.44
N GLU A 136 5.48 13.12 -5.11
CA GLU A 136 5.23 11.97 -4.26
C GLU A 136 3.81 11.41 -4.36
N GLN A 137 2.87 12.23 -4.78
CA GLN A 137 1.46 11.87 -4.83
C GLN A 137 1.17 10.90 -5.97
N ILE A 138 0.69 9.72 -5.62
CA ILE A 138 0.24 8.67 -6.53
C ILE A 138 -1.27 8.56 -6.40
N THR A 139 -1.98 8.52 -7.53
CA THR A 139 -3.45 8.42 -7.56
C THR A 139 -3.89 7.21 -8.37
N GLY A 140 -5.00 6.63 -7.97
CA GLY A 140 -5.63 5.53 -8.71
C GLY A 140 -7.02 5.92 -9.18
N VAL A 141 -7.42 5.46 -10.35
CA VAL A 141 -8.72 5.72 -10.95
C VAL A 141 -9.34 4.41 -11.44
N THR A 142 -10.62 4.18 -11.10
CA THR A 142 -11.35 3.04 -11.66
C THR A 142 -11.63 3.23 -13.15
N LYS A 143 -11.54 2.12 -13.91
CA LYS A 143 -11.89 2.05 -15.34
C LYS A 143 -13.24 1.35 -15.57
N ILE A 144 -13.91 0.93 -14.49
CA ILE A 144 -15.21 0.25 -14.58
C ILE A 144 -16.26 1.26 -15.06
N GLU A 145 -16.93 0.92 -16.16
CA GLU A 145 -17.96 1.77 -16.73
C GLU A 145 -19.14 1.96 -15.74
N GLY A 146 -19.56 3.20 -15.55
CA GLY A 146 -20.61 3.57 -14.59
C GLY A 146 -20.17 3.68 -13.13
N ALA A 147 -18.92 3.30 -12.81
CA ALA A 147 -18.34 3.55 -11.51
C ALA A 147 -17.50 4.83 -11.54
N ALA A 148 -17.78 5.75 -10.65
CA ALA A 148 -16.92 6.91 -10.43
C ALA A 148 -16.09 6.67 -9.16
N GLY A 149 -14.78 6.69 -9.28
CA GLY A 149 -13.90 6.53 -8.13
C GLY A 149 -12.45 6.86 -8.45
N MET A 150 -11.87 7.67 -7.59
CA MET A 150 -10.46 7.98 -7.60
C MET A 150 -9.98 7.86 -6.16
N THR A 151 -8.80 7.26 -5.96
CA THR A 151 -8.19 7.23 -4.62
C THR A 151 -7.80 8.64 -4.20
N SER A 152 -7.82 8.92 -2.91
CA SER A 152 -7.07 10.06 -2.39
C SER A 152 -5.61 9.93 -2.79
N PRO A 153 -4.90 11.06 -3.04
CA PRO A 153 -3.48 11.01 -3.34
C PRO A 153 -2.71 10.32 -2.21
N MET A 154 -2.03 9.23 -2.54
CA MET A 154 -1.21 8.46 -1.60
C MET A 154 0.23 8.93 -1.68
N LYS A 155 0.91 8.95 -0.54
CA LYS A 155 2.34 9.27 -0.42
C LYS A 155 3.07 8.08 0.18
N TYR A 156 4.15 7.69 -0.44
CA TYR A 156 4.95 6.52 -0.04
C TYR A 156 6.42 6.88 0.30
N GLY A 157 6.71 8.15 0.57
CA GLY A 157 8.03 8.60 1.05
C GLY A 157 9.00 9.03 -0.06
N ALA A 158 8.81 8.58 -1.30
CA ALA A 158 9.65 8.97 -2.42
C ALA A 158 8.84 9.29 -3.69
N ALA A 159 9.30 10.27 -4.45
CA ALA A 159 8.66 10.66 -5.70
C ALA A 159 9.08 9.74 -6.87
N PRO A 160 8.14 9.38 -7.77
CA PRO A 160 8.49 8.73 -9.03
C PRO A 160 9.48 9.58 -9.83
N ARG A 161 10.48 8.91 -10.41
CA ARG A 161 11.50 9.57 -11.22
C ARG A 161 11.86 8.73 -12.45
N ILE A 162 12.50 9.36 -13.43
CA ILE A 162 13.03 8.68 -14.60
C ILE A 162 14.55 8.80 -14.56
N GLU A 163 15.22 7.65 -14.67
CA GLU A 163 16.67 7.55 -14.77
C GLU A 163 17.11 7.04 -16.15
N ALA A 164 18.30 7.43 -16.56
CA ALA A 164 18.87 6.97 -17.82
C ALA A 164 19.02 5.43 -17.83
N PRO A 165 18.70 4.77 -18.94
CA PRO A 165 18.31 5.29 -20.26
C PRO A 165 16.81 5.58 -20.46
N GLY A 166 15.99 5.66 -19.45
CA GLY A 166 14.55 5.90 -19.51
C GLY A 166 13.74 5.00 -18.58
N THR A 167 14.37 4.46 -17.55
CA THR A 167 13.71 3.63 -16.56
C THR A 167 12.91 4.48 -15.57
N THR A 168 11.61 4.22 -15.46
CA THR A 168 10.78 4.83 -14.43
C THR A 168 10.94 4.08 -13.11
N TRP A 169 11.32 4.80 -12.07
CA TRP A 169 11.39 4.33 -10.69
C TRP A 169 10.24 4.91 -9.89
N ALA A 170 9.55 4.08 -9.12
CA ALA A 170 8.52 4.51 -8.19
C ALA A 170 8.41 3.55 -7.00
N PRO A 171 7.75 3.97 -5.90
CA PRO A 171 7.45 3.11 -4.76
C PRO A 171 6.65 1.87 -5.16
N ALA A 172 7.07 0.70 -4.70
CA ALA A 172 6.42 -0.57 -5.01
C ALA A 172 4.96 -0.64 -4.54
N GLN A 173 4.62 0.10 -3.51
CA GLN A 173 3.28 0.17 -2.93
C GLN A 173 2.20 0.63 -3.93
N LEU A 174 2.59 1.20 -5.09
CA LEU A 174 1.65 1.48 -6.17
C LEU A 174 0.87 0.22 -6.62
N PHE A 175 1.49 -0.97 -6.51
CA PHE A 175 0.87 -2.23 -6.90
C PHE A 175 -0.25 -2.67 -5.94
N GLU A 176 -0.30 -2.16 -4.72
CA GLU A 176 -1.42 -2.39 -3.79
C GLU A 176 -2.72 -1.78 -4.35
N MET A 177 -2.63 -0.64 -5.06
CA MET A 177 -3.78 -0.05 -5.74
C MET A 177 -4.29 -0.93 -6.90
N LEU A 178 -3.45 -1.80 -7.43
CA LEU A 178 -3.80 -2.77 -8.47
C LEU A 178 -4.22 -4.13 -7.91
N GLY A 179 -4.41 -4.22 -6.57
CA GLY A 179 -4.88 -5.41 -5.88
C GLY A 179 -3.79 -6.43 -5.56
N ARG A 180 -2.53 -6.03 -5.56
CA ARG A 180 -1.39 -6.87 -5.18
C ARG A 180 -1.02 -6.69 -3.72
N THR A 181 -0.41 -7.70 -3.15
CA THR A 181 0.23 -7.62 -1.83
C THR A 181 1.70 -7.29 -2.02
N VAL A 182 2.16 -6.22 -1.36
CA VAL A 182 3.57 -5.79 -1.40
C VAL A 182 4.17 -6.00 -0.02
N THR A 183 5.25 -6.78 0.06
CA THR A 183 5.97 -7.05 1.31
C THR A 183 7.46 -6.78 1.14
N LEU A 184 8.09 -6.31 2.19
CA LEU A 184 9.53 -6.08 2.24
C LEU A 184 10.09 -6.82 3.46
N GLU A 185 10.87 -7.87 3.20
CA GLU A 185 11.51 -8.69 4.23
C GLU A 185 13.01 -8.65 4.04
N GLY A 186 13.73 -8.00 4.98
CA GLY A 186 15.14 -7.71 4.79
C GLY A 186 15.36 -6.92 3.49
N ASP A 187 16.20 -7.43 2.59
CA ASP A 187 16.47 -6.83 1.28
C ASP A 187 15.63 -7.42 0.12
N THR A 188 14.57 -8.16 0.45
CA THR A 188 13.69 -8.80 -0.53
C THR A 188 12.33 -8.11 -0.58
N LEU A 189 12.03 -7.51 -1.73
CA LEU A 189 10.74 -6.90 -2.06
C LEU A 189 9.91 -7.93 -2.84
N SER A 190 8.76 -8.33 -2.29
CA SER A 190 7.86 -9.29 -2.93
C SER A 190 6.54 -8.62 -3.35
N ILE A 191 6.06 -8.96 -4.57
CA ILE A 191 4.76 -8.48 -5.12
C ILE A 191 3.97 -9.70 -5.58
N GLN A 192 2.88 -10.02 -4.85
CA GLN A 192 2.04 -11.20 -5.04
C GLN A 192 0.62 -10.84 -5.48
#